data_64f62900dbe94fc4e7879500621309d7
#
_entry.id   64f62900dbe94fc4e7879500621309d7
#
_cell.length_a   1.000
_cell.length_b   1.000
_cell.length_c   1.000
_cell.angle_alpha   90.00
_cell.angle_beta   90.00
_cell.angle_gamma   90.00
#
_symmetry.space_group_name_H-M   'P 1'
#
loop_
_entity.id
_entity.type
_entity.pdbx_description
1 polymer ?
#
loop_
_entity_poly.entity_id
_entity_poly.type
_entity_poly.pdbx_seq_one_letter_code
_entity_poly.pdbx_strand_id
1 'polypeptide(L)'
;PGILATFQENETQLARIVGSFGWSIDDPNVHVLSRGVVDMNIDEWVYELLELAEKTSAKRIVIDSLLDVAKAAGDPIRFREWMFSMTQRFTRSGVSLMLIVEVPDLFQLYRVSEDAISHLSDNVILLQYVQEDAKLSRALTILKTRAMRHQPMVRRYEITNDGFVLGDVISLNR
;
A
#
# COMPACT_ATOMS: atom_id res chain seq x y z
N PRO A 1 14.50 6.06 -7.99
CA PRO A 1 14.60 5.44 -6.66
C PRO A 1 13.24 5.35 -5.97
N GLY A 2 13.06 4.37 -5.08
CA GLY A 2 11.87 4.15 -4.29
C GLY A 2 12.19 3.81 -2.84
N ILE A 3 11.25 4.08 -1.95
CA ILE A 3 11.33 3.75 -0.53
C ILE A 3 10.21 2.78 -0.19
N LEU A 4 10.54 1.71 0.52
CA LEU A 4 9.59 0.85 1.21
C LEU A 4 9.69 1.13 2.71
N ALA A 5 8.67 1.73 3.27
CA ALA A 5 8.51 1.91 4.70
C ALA A 5 7.63 0.78 5.24
N THR A 6 8.18 -0.07 6.10
CA THR A 6 7.50 -1.23 6.66
C THR A 6 7.65 -1.29 8.17
N PHE A 7 6.67 -1.90 8.84
CA PHE A 7 6.60 -1.98 10.29
C PHE A 7 6.59 -3.42 10.82
N GLN A 8 6.37 -4.38 9.94
CA GLN A 8 6.21 -5.79 10.32
C GLN A 8 7.43 -6.64 9.93
N GLU A 9 8.01 -6.36 8.75
CA GLU A 9 9.15 -7.11 8.24
C GLU A 9 10.45 -6.38 8.52
N ASN A 10 11.42 -7.15 9.01
CA ASN A 10 12.81 -6.68 9.05
C ASN A 10 13.51 -6.94 7.69
N GLU A 11 14.67 -6.32 7.49
CA GLU A 11 15.43 -6.43 6.23
C GLU A 11 15.76 -7.88 5.84
N THR A 12 16.05 -8.75 6.81
CA THR A 12 16.33 -10.18 6.54
C THR A 12 15.09 -10.91 6.01
N GLN A 13 13.92 -10.62 6.56
CA GLN A 13 12.66 -11.19 6.09
C GLN A 13 12.32 -10.68 4.68
N LEU A 14 12.46 -9.36 4.47
CA LEU A 14 12.26 -8.75 3.16
C LEU A 14 13.20 -9.33 2.11
N ALA A 15 14.49 -9.43 2.41
CA ALA A 15 15.47 -10.01 1.48
C ALA A 15 15.08 -11.44 1.06
N ARG A 16 14.58 -12.25 2.01
CA ARG A 16 14.11 -13.61 1.71
C ARG A 16 12.85 -13.60 0.84
N ILE A 17 11.89 -12.71 1.14
CA ILE A 17 10.63 -12.62 0.38
C ILE A 17 10.92 -12.18 -1.05
N VAL A 18 11.63 -11.06 -1.24
CA VAL A 18 11.91 -10.55 -2.60
C VAL A 18 12.86 -11.47 -3.38
N GLY A 19 13.78 -12.14 -2.67
CA GLY A 19 14.68 -13.15 -3.26
C GLY A 19 13.94 -14.34 -3.86
N SER A 20 12.76 -14.71 -3.35
CA SER A 20 11.93 -15.78 -3.93
C SER A 20 11.37 -15.41 -5.32
N PHE A 21 11.36 -14.13 -5.66
CA PHE A 21 10.99 -13.62 -6.99
C PHE A 21 12.20 -13.26 -7.86
N GLY A 22 13.42 -13.59 -7.42
CA GLY A 22 14.64 -13.20 -8.12
C GLY A 22 15.00 -11.71 -8.00
N TRP A 23 14.41 -10.97 -7.04
CA TRP A 23 14.67 -9.57 -6.79
C TRP A 23 15.65 -9.41 -5.61
N SER A 24 16.23 -8.21 -5.47
CA SER A 24 17.10 -7.87 -4.35
C SER A 24 16.69 -6.55 -3.71
N ILE A 25 16.75 -6.49 -2.38
CA ILE A 25 16.62 -5.23 -1.63
C ILE A 25 17.90 -4.39 -1.68
N ASP A 26 19.02 -4.97 -2.11
CA ASP A 26 20.30 -4.29 -2.26
C ASP A 26 20.42 -3.50 -3.57
N ASP A 27 19.34 -3.43 -4.37
CA ASP A 27 19.29 -2.58 -5.55
C ASP A 27 19.49 -1.11 -5.12
N PRO A 28 20.43 -0.36 -5.74
CA PRO A 28 20.73 1.02 -5.37
C PRO A 28 19.53 1.98 -5.51
N ASN A 29 18.48 1.57 -6.20
CA ASN A 29 17.23 2.32 -6.32
C ASN A 29 16.16 1.91 -5.30
N VAL A 30 16.43 0.96 -4.43
CA VAL A 30 15.52 0.48 -3.38
C VAL A 30 16.08 0.88 -2.02
N HIS A 31 15.29 1.58 -1.24
CA HIS A 31 15.65 1.97 0.12
C HIS A 31 14.58 1.45 1.08
N VAL A 32 14.99 0.79 2.14
CA VAL A 32 14.08 0.22 3.14
C VAL A 32 14.15 1.06 4.41
N LEU A 33 12.99 1.45 4.91
CA LEU A 33 12.81 2.08 6.22
C LEU A 33 11.98 1.14 7.08
N SER A 34 12.65 0.25 7.82
CA SER A 34 11.99 -0.69 8.74
C SER A 34 12.02 -0.17 10.16
N ARG A 35 10.86 -0.11 10.82
CA ARG A 35 10.69 0.33 12.21
C ARG A 35 9.66 -0.53 12.93
N GLY A 36 9.94 -0.85 14.20
CA GLY A 36 8.95 -1.47 15.07
C GLY A 36 7.89 -0.47 15.52
N VAL A 37 6.63 -0.90 15.61
CA VAL A 37 5.49 -0.04 15.97
C VAL A 37 5.52 0.37 17.45
N VAL A 38 6.07 -0.47 18.32
CA VAL A 38 5.90 -0.39 19.79
C VAL A 38 6.46 0.90 20.39
N ASP A 39 7.57 1.39 19.85
CA ASP A 39 8.25 2.60 20.36
C ASP A 39 8.31 3.72 19.32
N MET A 40 7.44 3.67 18.31
CA MET A 40 7.48 4.62 17.21
C MET A 40 6.86 5.95 17.60
N ASN A 41 7.68 7.00 17.60
CA ASN A 41 7.19 8.37 17.56
C ASN A 41 6.84 8.73 16.10
N ILE A 42 5.56 8.98 15.83
CA ILE A 42 5.10 9.24 14.46
C ILE A 42 5.77 10.49 13.85
N ASP A 43 6.01 11.53 14.63
CA ASP A 43 6.60 12.77 14.12
C ASP A 43 8.07 12.52 13.72
N GLU A 44 8.84 11.80 14.53
CA GLU A 44 10.22 11.43 14.23
C GLU A 44 10.29 10.55 12.97
N TRP A 45 9.42 9.56 12.87
CA TRP A 45 9.36 8.69 11.71
C TRP A 45 9.03 9.44 10.42
N VAL A 46 8.13 10.42 10.47
CA VAL A 46 7.81 11.27 9.32
C VAL A 46 9.02 12.07 8.87
N TYR A 47 9.74 12.68 9.80
CA TYR A 47 10.94 13.43 9.48
C TYR A 47 12.00 12.53 8.86
N GLU A 48 12.19 11.32 9.39
CA GLU A 48 13.12 10.33 8.84
C GLU A 48 12.73 9.92 7.41
N LEU A 49 11.43 9.67 7.17
CA LEU A 49 10.93 9.35 5.83
C LEU A 49 11.14 10.50 4.84
N LEU A 50 10.90 11.74 5.26
CA LEU A 50 11.12 12.93 4.44
C LEU A 50 12.60 13.13 4.12
N GLU A 51 13.46 13.02 5.12
CA GLU A 51 14.92 13.14 4.95
C GLU A 51 15.44 12.06 4.00
N LEU A 52 15.01 10.82 4.19
CA LEU A 52 15.37 9.72 3.29
C LEU A 52 14.90 9.97 1.87
N ALA A 53 13.68 10.48 1.68
CA ALA A 53 13.14 10.79 0.37
C ALA A 53 13.93 11.90 -0.35
N GLU A 54 14.35 12.93 0.36
CA GLU A 54 15.19 14.00 -0.17
C GLU A 54 16.59 13.49 -0.53
N LYS A 55 17.24 12.79 0.41
CA LYS A 55 18.59 12.23 0.24
C LYS A 55 18.71 11.27 -0.94
N THR A 56 17.69 10.44 -1.15
CA THR A 56 17.68 9.44 -2.22
C THR A 56 17.04 9.94 -3.51
N SER A 57 16.48 11.16 -3.50
CA SER A 57 15.66 11.70 -4.60
C SER A 57 14.54 10.73 -5.00
N ALA A 58 13.91 10.10 -4.01
CA ALA A 58 12.88 9.10 -4.22
C ALA A 58 11.70 9.65 -5.02
N LYS A 59 11.18 8.85 -5.94
CA LYS A 59 10.01 9.17 -6.77
C LYS A 59 8.80 8.31 -6.42
N ARG A 60 8.99 7.26 -5.64
CA ARG A 60 7.93 6.36 -5.19
C ARG A 60 8.18 6.01 -3.73
N ILE A 61 7.10 6.04 -2.95
CA ILE A 61 7.12 5.62 -1.55
C ILE A 61 5.97 4.65 -1.34
N VAL A 62 6.25 3.52 -0.73
CA VAL A 62 5.26 2.54 -0.29
C VAL A 62 5.27 2.53 1.23
N ILE A 63 4.10 2.59 1.86
CA ILE A 63 3.92 2.46 3.31
C ILE A 63 3.09 1.20 3.59
N ASP A 64 3.69 0.24 4.28
CA ASP A 64 3.13 -1.06 4.62
C ASP A 64 3.29 -1.34 6.15
N SER A 65 2.25 -1.22 6.96
CA SER A 65 0.89 -0.86 6.60
C SER A 65 0.49 0.48 7.22
N LEU A 66 -0.51 1.11 6.61
CA LEU A 66 -1.04 2.38 7.12
C LEU A 66 -1.76 2.22 8.46
N LEU A 67 -2.27 1.02 8.76
CA LEU A 67 -2.88 0.73 10.07
C LEU A 67 -1.86 0.82 11.21
N ASP A 68 -0.61 0.46 10.97
CA ASP A 68 0.44 0.56 11.98
C ASP A 68 0.79 2.03 12.25
N VAL A 69 0.81 2.86 11.21
CA VAL A 69 0.95 4.32 11.37
C VAL A 69 -0.22 4.91 12.15
N ALA A 70 -1.45 4.48 11.87
CA ALA A 70 -2.64 4.95 12.59
C ALA A 70 -2.61 4.57 14.08
N LYS A 71 -2.14 3.36 14.40
CA LYS A 71 -1.94 2.92 15.80
C LYS A 71 -0.91 3.77 16.51
N ALA A 72 0.22 4.07 15.86
CA ALA A 72 1.28 4.89 16.42
C ALA A 72 0.85 6.35 16.63
N ALA A 73 -0.03 6.88 15.79
CA ALA A 73 -0.60 8.21 15.94
C ALA A 73 -1.47 8.35 17.20
N GLY A 74 -2.12 7.26 17.64
CA GLY A 74 -2.93 7.18 18.85
C GLY A 74 -4.25 7.96 18.81
N ASP A 75 -4.36 8.97 17.97
CA ASP A 75 -5.55 9.83 17.80
C ASP A 75 -5.98 9.85 16.33
N PRO A 76 -7.24 9.49 16.00
CA PRO A 76 -7.74 9.46 14.63
C PRO A 76 -7.77 10.84 13.94
N ILE A 77 -7.93 11.94 14.70
CA ILE A 77 -7.93 13.30 14.14
C ILE A 77 -6.50 13.66 13.74
N ARG A 78 -5.55 13.46 14.64
CA ARG A 78 -4.12 13.68 14.39
C ARG A 78 -3.62 12.84 13.21
N PHE A 79 -4.02 11.58 13.15
CA PHE A 79 -3.70 10.71 12.02
C PHE A 79 -4.19 11.27 10.68
N ARG A 80 -5.44 11.78 10.60
CA ARG A 80 -5.99 12.39 9.38
C ARG A 80 -5.27 13.65 8.97
N GLU A 81 -4.98 14.53 9.91
CA GLU A 81 -4.24 15.77 9.66
C GLU A 81 -2.83 15.49 9.16
N TRP A 82 -2.17 14.52 9.78
CA TRP A 82 -0.87 14.04 9.38
C TRP A 82 -0.89 13.44 7.97
N MET A 83 -1.84 12.57 7.67
CA MET A 83 -2.01 11.97 6.35
C MET A 83 -2.23 13.01 5.26
N PHE A 84 -3.08 14.00 5.54
CA PHE A 84 -3.32 15.09 4.62
C PHE A 84 -2.04 15.88 4.33
N SER A 85 -1.33 16.28 5.38
CA SER A 85 -0.08 17.05 5.27
C SER A 85 1.00 16.29 4.50
N MET A 86 1.22 15.04 4.84
CA MET A 86 2.20 14.16 4.19
C MET A 86 1.88 13.96 2.70
N THR A 87 0.63 13.61 2.39
CA THR A 87 0.19 13.40 1.01
C THR A 87 0.39 14.65 0.17
N GLN A 88 0.01 15.83 0.69
CA GLN A 88 0.20 17.10 0.00
C GLN A 88 1.68 17.41 -0.25
N ARG A 89 2.54 17.16 0.74
CA ARG A 89 3.97 17.41 0.62
C ARG A 89 4.61 16.54 -0.46
N PHE A 90 4.37 15.23 -0.42
CA PHE A 90 4.93 14.30 -1.41
C PHE A 90 4.38 14.55 -2.82
N THR A 91 3.08 14.80 -2.95
CA THR A 91 2.47 15.10 -4.26
C THR A 91 3.08 16.37 -4.89
N ARG A 92 3.27 17.44 -4.10
CA ARG A 92 3.92 18.66 -4.59
C ARG A 92 5.36 18.44 -5.02
N SER A 93 6.06 17.50 -4.41
CA SER A 93 7.44 17.12 -4.77
C SER A 93 7.50 16.14 -5.95
N GLY A 94 6.35 15.78 -6.54
CA GLY A 94 6.27 14.83 -7.64
C GLY A 94 6.59 13.39 -7.23
N VAL A 95 6.34 13.04 -5.96
CA VAL A 95 6.51 11.70 -5.41
C VAL A 95 5.18 10.96 -5.44
N SER A 96 5.16 9.77 -6.02
CA SER A 96 4.01 8.86 -5.96
C SER A 96 4.00 8.12 -4.63
N LEU A 97 2.87 8.19 -3.92
CA LEU A 97 2.67 7.54 -2.64
C LEU A 97 1.71 6.37 -2.80
N MET A 98 2.13 5.17 -2.40
CA MET A 98 1.29 3.97 -2.31
C MET A 98 1.10 3.63 -0.83
N LEU A 99 -0.15 3.56 -0.40
CA LEU A 99 -0.53 3.26 0.98
C LEU A 99 -1.21 1.89 0.99
N ILE A 100 -0.66 0.95 1.73
CA ILE A 100 -1.22 -0.39 1.89
C ILE A 100 -2.09 -0.38 3.15
N VAL A 101 -3.33 -0.84 2.99
CA VAL A 101 -4.31 -0.93 4.07
C VAL A 101 -4.88 -2.35 4.06
N GLU A 102 -4.75 -3.05 5.18
CA GLU A 102 -5.43 -4.32 5.37
C GLU A 102 -6.90 -4.10 5.69
N VAL A 103 -7.76 -4.80 4.97
CA VAL A 103 -9.21 -4.77 5.22
C VAL A 103 -9.60 -6.04 5.98
N PRO A 104 -10.13 -5.93 7.20
CA PRO A 104 -10.37 -7.08 8.07
C PRO A 104 -11.46 -8.03 7.57
N ASP A 105 -12.35 -7.56 6.69
CA ASP A 105 -13.48 -8.34 6.18
C ASP A 105 -13.21 -8.86 4.76
N LEU A 106 -13.12 -10.17 4.61
CA LEU A 106 -12.86 -10.85 3.32
C LEU A 106 -13.91 -10.57 2.24
N PHE A 107 -15.13 -10.17 2.61
CA PHE A 107 -16.28 -10.07 1.71
C PHE A 107 -17.03 -8.74 1.75
N GLN A 108 -16.59 -7.73 2.51
CA GLN A 108 -17.29 -6.46 2.64
C GLN A 108 -16.58 -5.31 1.91
N LEU A 109 -17.13 -4.92 0.76
CA LEU A 109 -16.71 -3.75 -0.03
C LEU A 109 -17.00 -2.40 0.66
N TYR A 110 -17.82 -2.38 1.72
CA TYR A 110 -18.48 -1.16 2.18
C TYR A 110 -17.67 -0.28 3.12
N ARG A 111 -16.55 -0.75 3.70
CA ARG A 111 -15.82 0.02 4.73
C ARG A 111 -14.59 0.78 4.24
N VAL A 112 -14.11 0.53 3.04
CA VAL A 112 -12.97 1.29 2.46
C VAL A 112 -13.31 2.79 2.28
N SER A 113 -14.59 3.13 2.21
CA SER A 113 -15.05 4.51 2.07
C SER A 113 -15.23 5.28 3.39
N GLU A 114 -15.36 4.59 4.52
CA GLU A 114 -15.58 5.25 5.82
C GLU A 114 -14.28 5.74 6.45
N ASP A 115 -13.18 5.08 6.21
CA ASP A 115 -11.88 5.58 6.62
C ASP A 115 -11.44 6.72 5.70
N ALA A 116 -11.28 7.90 6.25
CA ALA A 116 -10.97 9.19 5.61
C ALA A 116 -9.88 9.20 4.51
N ILE A 117 -9.28 8.06 4.21
CA ILE A 117 -8.20 7.82 3.24
C ILE A 117 -8.70 7.88 1.80
N SER A 118 -9.94 7.43 1.54
CA SER A 118 -10.52 7.46 0.18
C SER A 118 -10.60 8.88 -0.40
N HIS A 119 -10.72 9.90 0.44
CA HIS A 119 -10.76 11.29 -0.02
C HIS A 119 -9.38 11.81 -0.45
N LEU A 120 -8.32 11.26 0.10
CA LEU A 120 -6.94 11.67 -0.16
C LEU A 120 -6.31 10.94 -1.35
N SER A 121 -6.83 9.74 -1.69
CA SER A 121 -6.28 8.92 -2.76
C SER A 121 -6.83 9.31 -4.13
N ASP A 122 -5.96 9.36 -5.12
CA ASP A 122 -6.32 9.52 -6.53
C ASP A 122 -6.78 8.21 -7.14
N ASN A 123 -6.19 7.10 -6.73
CA ASN A 123 -6.53 5.76 -7.18
C ASN A 123 -6.75 4.84 -5.98
N VAL A 124 -7.73 3.95 -6.09
CA VAL A 124 -8.00 2.89 -5.11
C VAL A 124 -8.05 1.56 -5.82
N ILE A 125 -7.14 0.67 -5.44
CA ILE A 125 -7.07 -0.70 -5.93
C ILE A 125 -7.44 -1.61 -4.77
N LEU A 126 -8.41 -2.48 -4.98
CA LEU A 126 -8.83 -3.49 -4.01
C LEU A 126 -8.31 -4.85 -4.44
N LEU A 127 -7.63 -5.53 -3.53
CA LEU A 127 -7.27 -6.94 -3.61
C LEU A 127 -8.14 -7.71 -2.61
N GLN A 128 -8.85 -8.73 -3.07
CA GLN A 128 -9.78 -9.49 -2.23
C GLN A 128 -9.85 -10.96 -2.67
N TYR A 129 -10.41 -11.79 -1.81
CA TYR A 129 -10.84 -13.12 -2.21
C TYR A 129 -12.28 -13.05 -2.71
N VAL A 130 -12.59 -13.82 -3.75
CA VAL A 130 -13.94 -14.04 -4.25
C VAL A 130 -14.22 -15.53 -4.29
N GLN A 131 -15.45 -15.92 -3.98
CA GLN A 131 -15.88 -17.30 -4.12
C GLN A 131 -16.47 -17.52 -5.51
N GLU A 132 -15.87 -18.47 -6.23
CA GLU A 132 -16.36 -18.96 -7.51
C GLU A 132 -16.77 -20.42 -7.32
N ASP A 133 -18.06 -20.70 -7.23
CA ASP A 133 -18.61 -22.01 -6.86
C ASP A 133 -18.02 -22.50 -5.52
N ALA A 134 -17.24 -23.56 -5.54
CA ALA A 134 -16.57 -24.15 -4.36
C ALA A 134 -15.11 -23.70 -4.20
N LYS A 135 -14.61 -22.76 -5.02
CA LYS A 135 -13.21 -22.33 -5.04
C LYS A 135 -13.08 -20.87 -4.60
N LEU A 136 -12.04 -20.60 -3.81
CA LEU A 136 -11.60 -19.24 -3.52
C LEU A 136 -10.57 -18.81 -4.58
N SER A 137 -10.85 -17.66 -5.22
CA SER A 137 -9.97 -17.03 -6.19
C SER A 137 -9.54 -15.65 -5.70
N ARG A 138 -8.33 -15.24 -6.03
CA ARG A 138 -7.86 -13.87 -5.76
C ARG A 138 -8.34 -12.94 -6.87
N ALA A 139 -8.87 -11.79 -6.47
CA ALA A 139 -9.44 -10.81 -7.38
C ALA A 139 -8.87 -9.41 -7.12
N LEU A 140 -8.65 -8.68 -8.21
CA LEU A 140 -8.26 -7.29 -8.23
C LEU A 140 -9.37 -6.46 -8.86
N THR A 141 -9.70 -5.32 -8.23
CA THR A 141 -10.66 -4.35 -8.76
C THR A 141 -10.10 -2.94 -8.59
N ILE A 142 -10.21 -2.11 -9.62
CA ILE A 142 -9.98 -0.67 -9.50
C ILE A 142 -11.29 -0.03 -9.09
N LEU A 143 -11.37 0.44 -7.84
CA LEU A 143 -12.60 1.06 -7.30
C LEU A 143 -12.72 2.53 -7.69
N LYS A 144 -11.59 3.22 -7.80
CA LYS A 144 -11.53 4.65 -8.06
C LYS A 144 -10.30 4.99 -8.88
N THR A 145 -10.47 5.87 -9.85
CA THR A 145 -9.38 6.63 -10.47
C THR A 145 -9.83 8.07 -10.62
N ARG A 146 -8.95 9.02 -10.26
CA ARG A 146 -9.20 10.44 -10.47
C ARG A 146 -8.69 10.83 -11.86
N ALA A 147 -9.47 11.63 -12.58
CA ALA A 147 -9.13 12.18 -13.90
C ALA A 147 -9.00 11.18 -15.07
N MET A 148 -9.35 9.91 -14.88
CA MET A 148 -9.34 8.91 -15.95
C MET A 148 -10.61 8.08 -15.96
N ARG A 149 -11.07 7.69 -17.13
CA ARG A 149 -12.14 6.68 -17.25
C ARG A 149 -11.54 5.30 -16.96
N HIS A 150 -12.21 4.53 -16.14
CA HIS A 150 -11.87 3.13 -15.91
C HIS A 150 -13.13 2.29 -15.98
N GLN A 151 -12.94 1.01 -16.26
CA GLN A 151 -14.03 0.02 -16.18
C GLN A 151 -13.87 -0.72 -14.85
N PRO A 152 -14.86 -0.71 -13.95
CA PRO A 152 -14.81 -1.42 -12.69
C PRO A 152 -15.01 -2.93 -12.92
N MET A 153 -13.98 -3.57 -13.46
CA MET A 153 -13.97 -5.01 -13.69
C MET A 153 -13.26 -5.71 -12.54
N VAL A 154 -13.82 -6.85 -12.13
CA VAL A 154 -13.16 -7.77 -11.20
C VAL A 154 -12.30 -8.71 -12.02
N ARG A 155 -11.00 -8.68 -11.82
CA ARG A 155 -10.05 -9.53 -12.55
C ARG A 155 -9.36 -10.50 -11.59
N ARG A 156 -9.20 -11.73 -12.02
CA ARG A 156 -8.37 -12.71 -11.29
C ARG A 156 -6.92 -12.26 -11.29
N TYR A 157 -6.20 -12.56 -10.20
CA TYR A 157 -4.75 -12.47 -10.20
C TYR A 157 -4.13 -13.65 -9.46
N GLU A 158 -2.89 -13.93 -9.79
CA GLU A 158 -2.08 -14.96 -9.15
C GLU A 158 -0.73 -14.37 -8.73
N ILE A 159 -0.17 -14.92 -7.67
CA ILE A 159 1.21 -14.67 -7.27
C ILE A 159 2.00 -15.92 -7.65
N THR A 160 2.88 -15.78 -8.63
CA THR A 160 3.72 -16.83 -9.15
C THR A 160 5.18 -16.60 -8.78
N ASN A 161 6.07 -17.50 -9.15
CA ASN A 161 7.51 -17.29 -8.97
C ASN A 161 8.05 -16.10 -9.76
N ASP A 162 7.34 -15.68 -10.83
CA ASP A 162 7.68 -14.49 -11.62
C ASP A 162 7.02 -13.19 -11.09
N GLY A 163 6.31 -13.28 -9.97
CA GLY A 163 5.63 -12.17 -9.34
C GLY A 163 4.11 -12.17 -9.55
N PHE A 164 3.53 -10.98 -9.60
CA PHE A 164 2.10 -10.74 -9.71
C PHE A 164 1.65 -10.83 -11.18
N VAL A 165 0.70 -11.72 -11.45
CA VAL A 165 0.16 -11.96 -12.80
C VAL A 165 -1.33 -11.66 -12.82
N LEU A 166 -1.75 -10.72 -13.68
CA LEU A 166 -3.15 -10.35 -13.86
C LEU A 166 -3.80 -11.29 -14.89
N GLY A 167 -4.87 -11.94 -14.49
CA GLY A 167 -5.64 -12.88 -15.30
C GLY A 167 -6.90 -12.29 -15.93
N ASP A 168 -7.86 -13.18 -16.23
CA ASP A 168 -9.12 -12.83 -16.91
C ASP A 168 -10.11 -12.11 -15.98
N VAL A 169 -11.13 -11.52 -16.61
CA VAL A 169 -12.28 -10.95 -15.92
C VAL A 169 -13.11 -12.07 -15.30
N ILE A 170 -13.45 -11.92 -14.03
CA ILE A 170 -14.30 -12.86 -13.30
C ILE A 170 -15.76 -12.52 -13.61
N SER A 171 -16.49 -13.49 -14.15
CA SER A 171 -17.93 -13.40 -14.30
C SER A 171 -18.58 -13.81 -12.97
N LEU A 172 -19.04 -12.84 -12.19
CA LEU A 172 -19.83 -13.11 -11.01
C LEU A 172 -21.22 -13.56 -11.46
N ASN A 173 -21.46 -14.86 -11.53
CA ASN A 173 -22.81 -15.37 -11.68
C ASN A 173 -23.58 -15.00 -10.40
N ARG A 174 -24.70 -14.31 -10.60
CA ARG A 174 -25.66 -13.98 -9.53
C ARG A 174 -26.43 -15.22 -9.12
#